data_fdb8d91cf6a50503c97a51746553c8d8
#
_entry.id   fdb8d91cf6a50503c97a51746553c8d8
#
_cell.length_a   1.000
_cell.length_b   1.000
_cell.length_c   1.000
_cell.angle_alpha   90.00
_cell.angle_beta   90.00
_cell.angle_gamma   90.00
#
_symmetry.space_group_name_H-M   'P 1'
#
loop_
_entity.id
_entity.type
_entity.pdbx_description
1 polymer ?
#
loop_
_entity_poly.entity_id
_entity_poly.type
_entity_poly.pdbx_seq_one_letter_code
_entity_poly.pdbx_strand_id
1 'polypeptide(L)'
;MTPKTTDERVRFGVIGLNHEHIYGMVRMLQTAGAELVSFYAPEPELAAPFAERFPAARQTTTQAEILEDPTIHLITSAAIPDERAALGIAALQHDKDFLSDKPGFTTLDQLAEARRVQADTGKFYAVFYSERFENAATVRAGELVKAGAIGRPLQTIGLGPHRLRPTTRSNWFFDAPRFGGIINDIAAHQMDQFLFFTGSQHAEIVAAQVGNLAHPQWPGFEDFGDVLLRGDGGTGYLRVDWFTPDGLGSWGDTRLTVIGTEGYIEVRKNIDIAGRPGANHLFLVDGHETRVIDSAQIELPFGRLFLADIVARTETAMTQAHSFLASELALRAQATAQRIGSEWS
;
A
#
# COMPACT_ATOMS: atom_id res chain seq x y z
N MET A 1 0.22 21.38 29.44
CA MET A 1 0.68 21.08 28.09
C MET A 1 0.54 22.37 27.28
N THR A 2 1.65 23.00 26.91
CA THR A 2 1.67 24.17 26.04
C THR A 2 1.25 23.72 24.64
N PRO A 3 0.32 24.41 23.95
CA PRO A 3 0.01 24.05 22.57
C PRO A 3 1.26 24.26 21.70
N LYS A 4 1.69 23.22 21.00
CA LYS A 4 2.74 23.35 19.99
C LYS A 4 2.27 24.36 18.94
N THR A 5 3.11 25.32 18.62
CA THR A 5 2.84 26.31 17.58
C THR A 5 2.69 25.60 16.24
N THR A 6 1.70 25.99 15.44
CA THR A 6 1.29 25.42 14.15
C THR A 6 2.34 25.54 13.02
N ASP A 7 3.60 25.80 13.35
CA ASP A 7 4.69 26.09 12.40
C ASP A 7 5.83 25.05 12.47
N GLU A 8 5.66 23.94 13.21
CA GLU A 8 6.70 22.95 13.37
C GLU A 8 6.61 21.90 12.25
N ARG A 9 7.55 22.00 11.31
CA ARG A 9 7.71 21.08 10.17
C ARG A 9 7.90 19.66 10.66
N VAL A 10 7.14 18.70 10.14
CA VAL A 10 7.34 17.26 10.45
C VAL A 10 8.71 16.84 9.93
N ARG A 11 9.53 16.28 10.80
CA ARG A 11 10.85 15.74 10.50
C ARG A 11 10.79 14.21 10.53
N PHE A 12 11.38 13.56 9.53
CA PHE A 12 11.31 12.10 9.46
C PHE A 12 12.65 11.45 9.19
N GLY A 13 12.77 10.21 9.64
CA GLY A 13 13.87 9.31 9.33
C GLY A 13 13.42 8.14 8.45
N VAL A 14 14.36 7.53 7.74
CA VAL A 14 14.15 6.32 6.94
C VAL A 14 14.94 5.17 7.54
N ILE A 15 14.28 4.03 7.76
CA ILE A 15 14.94 2.79 8.21
C ILE A 15 14.51 1.64 7.30
N GLY A 16 15.49 1.03 6.59
CA GLY A 16 15.23 -0.07 5.64
C GLY A 16 14.85 0.42 4.24
N LEU A 17 15.65 0.02 3.25
CA LEU A 17 15.59 0.47 1.85
C LEU A 17 15.35 -0.69 0.88
N ASN A 18 14.86 -1.83 1.36
CA ASN A 18 14.84 -3.10 0.61
C ASN A 18 13.79 -3.16 -0.52
N HIS A 19 12.91 -2.14 -0.61
CA HIS A 19 11.97 -2.00 -1.70
C HIS A 19 12.02 -0.57 -2.29
N GLU A 20 11.96 -0.47 -3.64
CA GLU A 20 12.05 0.82 -4.36
C GLU A 20 10.92 1.81 -4.05
N HIS A 21 9.82 1.37 -3.48
CA HIS A 21 8.73 2.25 -3.03
C HIS A 21 9.20 3.34 -2.06
N ILE A 22 10.29 3.10 -1.32
CA ILE A 22 10.83 4.09 -0.39
C ILE A 22 11.13 5.44 -1.07
N TYR A 23 11.59 5.42 -2.32
CA TYR A 23 11.86 6.66 -3.06
C TYR A 23 10.61 7.47 -3.35
N GLY A 24 9.48 6.79 -3.64
CA GLY A 24 8.16 7.41 -3.79
C GLY A 24 7.65 7.99 -2.47
N MET A 25 7.70 7.19 -1.40
CA MET A 25 7.28 7.59 -0.05
C MET A 25 8.05 8.82 0.44
N VAL A 26 9.36 8.85 0.29
CA VAL A 26 10.19 10.02 0.66
C VAL A 26 9.82 11.25 -0.16
N ARG A 27 9.69 11.12 -1.48
CA ARG A 27 9.28 12.26 -2.33
C ARG A 27 7.90 12.79 -1.97
N MET A 28 6.94 11.90 -1.70
CA MET A 28 5.58 12.27 -1.28
C MET A 28 5.62 13.07 0.02
N LEU A 29 6.35 12.61 1.04
CA LEU A 29 6.51 13.31 2.32
C LEU A 29 7.20 14.67 2.15
N GLN A 30 8.29 14.75 1.35
CA GLN A 30 8.99 16.00 1.09
C GLN A 30 8.11 17.00 0.31
N THR A 31 7.37 16.53 -0.70
CA THR A 31 6.42 17.37 -1.47
C THR A 31 5.31 17.92 -0.56
N ALA A 32 4.89 17.15 0.43
CA ALA A 32 3.93 17.58 1.44
C ALA A 32 4.53 18.51 2.51
N GLY A 33 5.84 18.77 2.48
CA GLY A 33 6.50 19.74 3.36
C GLY A 33 7.32 19.12 4.50
N ALA A 34 7.41 17.80 4.63
CA ALA A 34 8.25 17.16 5.64
C ALA A 34 9.75 17.25 5.30
N GLU A 35 10.61 17.16 6.32
CA GLU A 35 12.06 17.18 6.21
C GLU A 35 12.65 15.78 6.46
N LEU A 36 13.35 15.23 5.46
CA LEU A 36 14.16 14.03 5.64
C LEU A 36 15.45 14.39 6.38
N VAL A 37 15.63 13.85 7.60
CA VAL A 37 16.77 14.14 8.47
C VAL A 37 17.90 13.14 8.28
N SER A 38 17.56 11.85 8.35
CA SER A 38 18.55 10.78 8.34
C SER A 38 17.96 9.49 7.83
N PHE A 39 18.85 8.57 7.45
CA PHE A 39 18.45 7.22 7.03
C PHE A 39 19.45 6.17 7.53
N TYR A 40 18.95 4.95 7.66
CA TYR A 40 19.73 3.76 7.99
C TYR A 40 19.41 2.62 7.02
N ALA A 41 20.44 2.04 6.45
CA ALA A 41 20.41 0.76 5.73
C ALA A 41 21.76 0.09 5.95
N PRO A 42 21.78 -1.16 6.40
CA PRO A 42 23.03 -1.90 6.59
C PRO A 42 23.65 -2.37 5.26
N GLU A 43 22.87 -2.41 4.18
CA GLU A 43 23.32 -2.85 2.85
C GLU A 43 23.93 -1.68 2.07
N PRO A 44 25.26 -1.69 1.79
CA PRO A 44 25.91 -0.59 1.09
C PRO A 44 25.36 -0.32 -0.33
N GLU A 45 24.91 -1.39 -1.01
CA GLU A 45 24.31 -1.34 -2.35
C GLU A 45 22.95 -0.63 -2.37
N LEU A 46 22.24 -0.58 -1.24
CA LEU A 46 20.99 0.17 -1.08
C LEU A 46 21.25 1.59 -0.54
N ALA A 47 22.22 1.71 0.38
CA ALA A 47 22.54 2.97 1.05
C ALA A 47 23.18 3.99 0.08
N ALA A 48 24.10 3.57 -0.77
CA ALA A 48 24.83 4.49 -1.66
C ALA A 48 23.92 5.20 -2.69
N PRO A 49 23.04 4.51 -3.44
CA PRO A 49 22.09 5.18 -4.34
C PRO A 49 21.08 6.08 -3.59
N PHE A 50 20.70 5.71 -2.38
CA PHE A 50 19.81 6.52 -1.56
C PHE A 50 20.49 7.82 -1.11
N ALA A 51 21.74 7.75 -0.64
CA ALA A 51 22.55 8.92 -0.29
C ALA A 51 22.76 9.86 -1.48
N GLU A 52 23.05 9.32 -2.66
CA GLU A 52 23.18 10.11 -3.89
C GLU A 52 21.88 10.84 -4.24
N ARG A 53 20.72 10.17 -4.07
CA ARG A 53 19.41 10.73 -4.38
C ARG A 53 18.95 11.77 -3.37
N PHE A 54 19.33 11.62 -2.09
CA PHE A 54 18.94 12.49 -0.99
C PHE A 54 20.18 12.98 -0.21
N PRO A 55 21.05 13.82 -0.83
CA PRO A 55 22.35 14.17 -0.27
C PRO A 55 22.29 15.03 1.00
N ALA A 56 21.12 15.60 1.34
CA ALA A 56 20.91 16.34 2.56
C ALA A 56 20.61 15.43 3.78
N ALA A 57 20.27 14.16 3.55
CA ALA A 57 19.99 13.21 4.61
C ALA A 57 21.29 12.59 5.17
N ARG A 58 21.42 12.61 6.50
CA ARG A 58 22.57 11.99 7.18
C ARG A 58 22.41 10.47 7.19
N GLN A 59 23.38 9.73 6.64
CA GLN A 59 23.44 8.30 6.87
C GLN A 59 23.89 8.01 8.31
N THR A 60 23.15 7.17 9.03
CA THR A 60 23.51 6.72 10.39
C THR A 60 24.17 5.34 10.33
N THR A 61 24.87 4.98 11.41
CA THR A 61 25.54 3.69 11.56
C THR A 61 24.65 2.65 12.21
N THR A 62 23.62 3.09 12.94
CA THR A 62 22.63 2.25 13.61
C THR A 62 21.22 2.82 13.44
N GLN A 63 20.22 1.96 13.52
CA GLN A 63 18.81 2.41 13.57
C GLN A 63 18.48 3.14 14.87
N ALA A 64 19.19 2.83 15.97
CA ALA A 64 19.00 3.48 17.26
C ALA A 64 19.25 4.99 17.19
N GLU A 65 20.25 5.44 16.43
CA GLU A 65 20.50 6.87 16.23
C GLU A 65 19.30 7.63 15.64
N ILE A 66 18.43 6.96 14.88
CA ILE A 66 17.21 7.55 14.31
C ILE A 66 16.05 7.43 15.31
N LEU A 67 15.90 6.26 15.92
CA LEU A 67 14.82 6.00 16.87
C LEU A 67 14.94 6.87 18.12
N GLU A 68 16.14 7.14 18.60
CA GLU A 68 16.42 7.94 19.81
C GLU A 68 16.53 9.45 19.53
N ASP A 69 16.59 9.90 18.26
CA ASP A 69 16.67 11.32 17.92
C ASP A 69 15.33 12.02 18.25
N PRO A 70 15.31 12.92 19.28
CA PRO A 70 14.08 13.58 19.70
C PRO A 70 13.53 14.58 18.68
N THR A 71 14.30 14.92 17.65
CA THR A 71 13.89 15.86 16.61
C THR A 71 13.16 15.18 15.44
N ILE A 72 13.15 13.85 15.40
CA ILE A 72 12.44 13.05 14.42
C ILE A 72 11.05 12.69 14.96
N HIS A 73 10.01 12.97 14.19
CA HIS A 73 8.61 12.75 14.55
C HIS A 73 8.02 11.50 13.89
N LEU A 74 8.52 11.13 12.70
CA LEU A 74 8.01 10.05 11.87
C LEU A 74 9.15 9.16 11.38
N ILE A 75 8.95 7.86 11.40
CA ILE A 75 9.80 6.89 10.69
C ILE A 75 9.04 6.37 9.48
N THR A 76 9.70 6.32 8.31
CA THR A 76 9.17 5.61 7.15
C THR A 76 10.09 4.46 6.76
N SER A 77 9.51 3.37 6.27
CA SER A 77 10.25 2.15 5.98
C SER A 77 9.71 1.39 4.77
N ALA A 78 10.64 0.90 3.95
CA ALA A 78 10.41 -0.16 2.99
C ALA A 78 11.44 -1.30 3.21
N ALA A 79 11.68 -1.66 4.46
CA ALA A 79 12.45 -2.84 4.87
C ALA A 79 11.83 -4.12 4.31
N ILE A 80 12.50 -5.25 4.47
CA ILE A 80 11.93 -6.56 4.14
C ILE A 80 10.60 -6.74 4.90
N PRO A 81 9.54 -7.23 4.27
CA PRO A 81 8.20 -7.23 4.85
C PRO A 81 8.08 -7.83 6.26
N ASP A 82 8.80 -8.93 6.54
CA ASP A 82 8.77 -9.58 7.85
C ASP A 82 9.43 -8.75 8.99
N GLU A 83 10.25 -7.75 8.65
CA GLU A 83 10.94 -6.88 9.58
C GLU A 83 10.15 -5.60 9.92
N ARG A 84 9.17 -5.23 9.09
CA ARG A 84 8.45 -3.95 9.18
C ARG A 84 7.65 -3.79 10.47
N ALA A 85 7.02 -4.86 10.93
CA ALA A 85 6.21 -4.82 12.15
C ALA A 85 7.05 -4.51 13.39
N ALA A 86 8.17 -5.20 13.58
CA ALA A 86 9.08 -4.98 14.69
C ALA A 86 9.65 -3.56 14.69
N LEU A 87 10.02 -3.06 13.50
CA LEU A 87 10.50 -1.70 13.33
C LEU A 87 9.42 -0.66 13.66
N GLY A 88 8.19 -0.85 13.17
CA GLY A 88 7.09 0.06 13.47
C GLY A 88 6.74 0.09 14.96
N ILE A 89 6.68 -1.08 15.61
CA ILE A 89 6.49 -1.18 17.05
C ILE A 89 7.58 -0.41 17.82
N ALA A 90 8.85 -0.59 17.42
CA ALA A 90 9.97 0.15 18.03
C ALA A 90 9.82 1.67 17.81
N ALA A 91 9.40 2.12 16.61
CA ALA A 91 9.16 3.54 16.34
C ALA A 91 8.09 4.12 17.29
N LEU A 92 6.96 3.44 17.45
CA LEU A 92 5.88 3.87 18.35
C LEU A 92 6.35 3.95 19.79
N GLN A 93 7.13 2.96 20.26
CA GLN A 93 7.71 2.92 21.61
C GLN A 93 8.74 4.03 21.87
N HIS A 94 9.37 4.57 20.80
CA HIS A 94 10.27 5.72 20.85
C HIS A 94 9.55 7.06 20.60
N ASP A 95 8.23 7.10 20.81
CA ASP A 95 7.39 8.31 20.66
C ASP A 95 7.32 8.85 19.22
N LYS A 96 7.47 7.99 18.21
CA LYS A 96 7.43 8.36 16.80
C LYS A 96 6.26 7.71 16.09
N ASP A 97 5.68 8.42 15.12
CA ASP A 97 4.73 7.86 14.17
C ASP A 97 5.46 6.96 13.16
N PHE A 98 4.75 6.02 12.55
CA PHE A 98 5.33 5.08 11.59
C PHE A 98 4.51 4.98 10.30
N LEU A 99 5.18 5.09 9.16
CA LEU A 99 4.63 4.85 7.83
C LEU A 99 5.37 3.69 7.16
N SER A 100 4.73 2.54 7.09
CA SER A 100 5.25 1.35 6.42
C SER A 100 4.89 1.34 4.94
N ASP A 101 5.79 0.87 4.09
CA ASP A 101 5.38 0.33 2.79
C ASP A 101 4.49 -0.91 2.99
N LYS A 102 3.66 -1.27 1.99
CA LYS A 102 2.86 -2.50 1.98
C LYS A 102 3.71 -3.74 1.63
N PRO A 103 3.41 -4.91 2.18
CA PRO A 103 2.54 -5.16 3.33
C PRO A 103 3.19 -4.65 4.61
N GLY A 104 2.38 -4.15 5.54
CA GLY A 104 2.88 -3.66 6.83
C GLY A 104 3.24 -4.77 7.82
N PHE A 105 2.76 -6.00 7.54
CA PHE A 105 2.85 -7.18 8.40
C PHE A 105 2.94 -8.44 7.55
N THR A 106 3.54 -9.50 8.07
CA THR A 106 3.54 -10.84 7.46
C THR A 106 2.76 -11.88 8.26
N THR A 107 2.38 -11.55 9.51
CA THR A 107 1.59 -12.45 10.37
C THR A 107 0.51 -11.70 11.14
N LEU A 108 -0.56 -12.41 11.53
CA LEU A 108 -1.62 -11.87 12.40
C LEU A 108 -1.09 -11.50 13.80
N ASP A 109 -0.10 -12.21 14.33
CA ASP A 109 0.51 -11.91 15.62
C ASP A 109 1.25 -10.57 15.58
N GLN A 110 2.00 -10.29 14.52
CA GLN A 110 2.62 -8.99 14.30
C GLN A 110 1.58 -7.86 14.27
N LEU A 111 0.48 -8.06 13.56
CA LEU A 111 -0.61 -7.10 13.48
C LEU A 111 -1.26 -6.87 14.85
N ALA A 112 -1.52 -7.93 15.61
CA ALA A 112 -2.13 -7.86 16.94
C ALA A 112 -1.24 -7.07 17.92
N GLU A 113 0.07 -7.31 17.89
CA GLU A 113 1.02 -6.59 18.73
C GLU A 113 1.14 -5.13 18.33
N ALA A 114 1.19 -4.82 17.03
CA ALA A 114 1.23 -3.44 16.55
C ALA A 114 -0.05 -2.66 16.94
N ARG A 115 -1.23 -3.29 16.86
CA ARG A 115 -2.49 -2.68 17.35
C ARG A 115 -2.43 -2.36 18.83
N ARG A 116 -1.92 -3.29 19.64
CA ARG A 116 -1.78 -3.09 21.07
C ARG A 116 -0.85 -1.92 21.39
N VAL A 117 0.34 -1.89 20.79
CA VAL A 117 1.31 -0.80 20.99
C VAL A 117 0.78 0.53 20.46
N GLN A 118 0.08 0.51 19.32
CA GLN A 118 -0.56 1.71 18.77
C GLN A 118 -1.60 2.29 19.75
N ALA A 119 -2.43 1.43 20.34
CA ALA A 119 -3.42 1.85 21.33
C ALA A 119 -2.77 2.39 22.62
N ASP A 120 -1.68 1.77 23.07
CA ASP A 120 -0.95 2.18 24.28
C ASP A 120 -0.22 3.53 24.10
N THR A 121 0.32 3.79 22.91
CA THR A 121 1.14 4.99 22.64
C THR A 121 0.35 6.15 22.02
N GLY A 122 -0.78 5.89 21.35
CA GLY A 122 -1.54 6.86 20.58
C GLY A 122 -0.81 7.41 19.34
N LYS A 123 0.27 6.72 18.91
CA LYS A 123 1.01 7.05 17.68
C LYS A 123 0.37 6.39 16.47
N PHE A 124 0.66 6.91 15.26
CA PHE A 124 0.19 6.28 14.04
C PHE A 124 1.06 5.09 13.64
N TYR A 125 0.42 3.98 13.27
CA TYR A 125 1.00 2.91 12.47
C TYR A 125 0.25 2.87 11.15
N ALA A 126 0.75 3.57 10.14
CA ALA A 126 0.11 3.64 8.82
C ALA A 126 0.81 2.73 7.81
N VAL A 127 0.01 2.12 6.91
CA VAL A 127 0.52 1.35 5.77
C VAL A 127 0.25 2.14 4.48
N PHE A 128 1.26 2.26 3.63
CA PHE A 128 1.21 3.07 2.41
C PHE A 128 0.67 2.27 1.23
N TYR A 129 -0.58 2.48 0.91
CA TYR A 129 -1.25 1.84 -0.23
C TYR A 129 -1.14 2.72 -1.49
N SER A 130 0.04 2.71 -2.14
CA SER A 130 0.38 3.59 -3.27
C SER A 130 -0.63 3.53 -4.42
N GLU A 131 -1.23 2.37 -4.71
CA GLU A 131 -2.24 2.25 -5.79
C GLU A 131 -3.50 3.10 -5.56
N ARG A 132 -3.78 3.50 -4.32
CA ARG A 132 -4.83 4.48 -4.00
C ARG A 132 -4.26 5.87 -3.80
N PHE A 133 -3.14 6.01 -3.10
CA PHE A 133 -2.62 7.31 -2.67
C PHE A 133 -1.85 8.07 -3.76
N GLU A 134 -1.20 7.34 -4.68
CA GLU A 134 -0.35 7.92 -5.73
C GLU A 134 -0.95 7.77 -7.15
N ASN A 135 -2.16 7.22 -7.28
CA ASN A 135 -2.81 7.10 -8.57
C ASN A 135 -3.94 8.12 -8.73
N ALA A 136 -3.73 9.11 -9.60
CA ALA A 136 -4.65 10.22 -9.79
C ALA A 136 -6.06 9.77 -10.25
N ALA A 137 -6.16 8.74 -11.09
CA ALA A 137 -7.45 8.19 -11.50
C ALA A 137 -8.19 7.52 -10.34
N THR A 138 -7.47 6.81 -9.45
CA THR A 138 -8.07 6.19 -8.26
C THR A 138 -8.54 7.26 -7.27
N VAL A 139 -7.76 8.33 -7.04
CA VAL A 139 -8.17 9.46 -6.21
C VAL A 139 -9.43 10.11 -6.77
N ARG A 140 -9.44 10.41 -8.07
CA ARG A 140 -10.62 10.99 -8.75
C ARG A 140 -11.83 10.07 -8.71
N ALA A 141 -11.65 8.78 -8.88
CA ALA A 141 -12.73 7.80 -8.73
C ALA A 141 -13.36 7.86 -7.32
N GLY A 142 -12.53 7.98 -6.28
CA GLY A 142 -13.01 8.15 -4.90
C GLY A 142 -13.87 9.41 -4.70
N GLU A 143 -13.46 10.54 -5.30
CA GLU A 143 -14.24 11.78 -5.29
C GLU A 143 -15.60 11.60 -5.97
N LEU A 144 -15.62 10.95 -7.15
CA LEU A 144 -16.85 10.69 -7.91
C LEU A 144 -17.81 9.76 -7.17
N VAL A 145 -17.29 8.69 -6.58
CA VAL A 145 -18.10 7.76 -5.75
C VAL A 145 -18.69 8.49 -4.53
N LYS A 146 -17.88 9.30 -3.85
CA LYS A 146 -18.34 10.11 -2.72
C LYS A 146 -19.40 11.15 -3.13
N ALA A 147 -19.32 11.66 -4.36
CA ALA A 147 -20.31 12.58 -4.92
C ALA A 147 -21.59 11.87 -5.43
N GLY A 148 -21.66 10.54 -5.36
CA GLY A 148 -22.84 9.76 -5.77
C GLY A 148 -22.91 9.45 -7.26
N ALA A 149 -21.83 9.60 -8.04
CA ALA A 149 -21.82 9.47 -9.49
C ALA A 149 -22.25 8.09 -10.03
N ILE A 150 -22.23 7.06 -9.19
CA ILE A 150 -22.67 5.69 -9.52
C ILE A 150 -23.76 5.16 -8.58
N GLY A 151 -24.38 6.05 -7.80
CA GLY A 151 -25.29 5.66 -6.72
C GLY A 151 -24.53 4.97 -5.57
N ARG A 152 -25.18 4.04 -4.86
CA ARG A 152 -24.55 3.28 -3.78
C ARG A 152 -23.61 2.21 -4.34
N PRO A 153 -22.33 2.15 -3.92
CA PRO A 153 -21.41 1.08 -4.31
C PRO A 153 -21.96 -0.31 -3.92
N LEU A 154 -21.73 -1.30 -4.78
CA LEU A 154 -22.17 -2.68 -4.59
C LEU A 154 -20.99 -3.65 -4.57
N GLN A 155 -20.04 -3.45 -5.48
CA GLN A 155 -18.90 -4.36 -5.65
C GLN A 155 -17.66 -3.61 -6.15
N THR A 156 -16.51 -4.06 -5.69
CA THR A 156 -15.22 -3.75 -6.32
C THR A 156 -14.64 -4.99 -7.01
N ILE A 157 -14.00 -4.78 -8.18
CA ILE A 157 -13.19 -5.79 -8.85
C ILE A 157 -11.79 -5.20 -9.00
N GLY A 158 -10.82 -5.76 -8.28
CA GLY A 158 -9.44 -5.31 -8.25
C GLY A 158 -8.51 -6.31 -8.96
N LEU A 159 -7.76 -5.86 -9.98
CA LEU A 159 -6.78 -6.68 -10.67
C LEU A 159 -5.39 -6.09 -10.47
N GLY A 160 -4.46 -6.91 -9.95
CA GLY A 160 -3.08 -6.55 -9.67
C GLY A 160 -2.06 -7.45 -10.36
N PRO A 161 -2.11 -7.60 -11.72
CA PRO A 161 -1.05 -8.32 -12.42
C PRO A 161 0.24 -7.51 -12.44
N HIS A 162 1.36 -8.16 -12.09
CA HIS A 162 2.68 -7.56 -12.01
C HIS A 162 3.67 -8.31 -12.88
N ARG A 163 4.76 -7.63 -13.28
CA ARG A 163 5.90 -8.26 -13.95
C ARG A 163 6.92 -8.70 -12.92
N LEU A 164 7.27 -9.99 -12.95
CA LEU A 164 8.16 -10.59 -11.94
C LEU A 164 9.59 -10.02 -12.00
N ARG A 165 10.22 -9.99 -13.18
CA ARG A 165 11.63 -9.59 -13.37
C ARG A 165 12.57 -10.28 -12.37
N PRO A 166 12.69 -11.61 -12.39
CA PRO A 166 13.35 -12.37 -11.32
C PRO A 166 14.81 -12.01 -11.12
N THR A 167 15.52 -11.60 -12.18
CA THR A 167 16.94 -11.23 -12.14
C THR A 167 17.24 -9.94 -11.37
N THR A 168 16.21 -9.15 -11.07
CA THR A 168 16.34 -7.90 -10.29
C THR A 168 15.84 -8.04 -8.85
N ARG A 169 15.35 -9.22 -8.48
CA ARG A 169 14.79 -9.47 -7.14
C ARG A 169 15.84 -10.07 -6.21
N SER A 170 15.85 -9.61 -4.98
CA SER A 170 16.63 -10.20 -3.89
C SER A 170 16.05 -11.56 -3.49
N ASN A 171 16.88 -12.42 -2.89
CA ASN A 171 16.48 -13.80 -2.54
C ASN A 171 15.27 -13.86 -1.59
N TRP A 172 15.15 -12.91 -0.66
CA TRP A 172 14.03 -12.85 0.28
C TRP A 172 12.66 -12.78 -0.41
N PHE A 173 12.62 -12.24 -1.63
CA PHE A 173 11.40 -12.09 -2.42
C PHE A 173 10.76 -13.44 -2.82
N PHE A 174 11.55 -14.51 -2.88
CA PHE A 174 11.11 -15.87 -3.22
C PHE A 174 10.90 -16.74 -1.97
N ASP A 175 11.05 -16.19 -0.78
CA ASP A 175 10.89 -16.85 0.51
C ASP A 175 9.57 -16.41 1.16
N ALA A 176 8.54 -17.26 1.13
CA ALA A 176 7.19 -16.94 1.58
C ALA A 176 7.12 -16.34 2.99
N PRO A 177 7.81 -16.82 4.03
CA PRO A 177 7.87 -16.19 5.33
C PRO A 177 8.36 -14.73 5.29
N ARG A 178 9.32 -14.43 4.39
CA ARG A 178 9.95 -13.12 4.31
C ARG A 178 9.07 -12.08 3.60
N PHE A 179 8.45 -12.44 2.45
CA PHE A 179 7.59 -11.51 1.70
C PHE A 179 6.12 -11.57 2.12
N GLY A 180 5.68 -12.63 2.83
CA GLY A 180 4.35 -12.74 3.42
C GLY A 180 3.28 -13.33 2.51
N GLY A 181 3.63 -13.84 1.31
CA GLY A 181 2.70 -14.41 0.34
C GLY A 181 2.08 -13.38 -0.61
N ILE A 182 1.60 -13.85 -1.78
CA ILE A 182 1.18 -12.95 -2.87
C ILE A 182 -0.08 -12.15 -2.55
N ILE A 183 -1.04 -12.73 -1.83
CA ILE A 183 -2.24 -12.01 -1.42
C ILE A 183 -1.86 -10.88 -0.45
N ASN A 184 -1.03 -11.19 0.54
CA ASN A 184 -0.60 -10.18 1.51
C ASN A 184 0.28 -9.11 0.87
N ASP A 185 1.18 -9.48 -0.06
CA ASP A 185 2.06 -8.51 -0.74
C ASP A 185 1.30 -7.62 -1.72
N ILE A 186 0.61 -8.19 -2.72
CA ILE A 186 -0.01 -7.40 -3.78
C ILE A 186 -1.45 -7.05 -3.45
N ALA A 187 -2.28 -8.03 -3.04
CA ALA A 187 -3.70 -7.78 -2.84
C ALA A 187 -4.02 -6.91 -1.62
N ALA A 188 -3.04 -6.58 -0.77
CA ALA A 188 -3.19 -5.54 0.25
C ALA A 188 -3.69 -4.21 -0.34
N HIS A 189 -3.25 -3.84 -1.55
CA HIS A 189 -3.77 -2.67 -2.26
C HIS A 189 -5.26 -2.79 -2.58
N GLN A 190 -5.69 -3.97 -3.04
CA GLN A 190 -7.08 -4.21 -3.41
C GLN A 190 -7.99 -4.34 -2.18
N MET A 191 -7.46 -4.84 -1.05
CA MET A 191 -8.18 -4.83 0.24
C MET A 191 -8.44 -3.41 0.72
N ASP A 192 -7.43 -2.54 0.67
CA ASP A 192 -7.56 -1.12 0.97
C ASP A 192 -8.61 -0.44 0.08
N GLN A 193 -8.54 -0.66 -1.24
CA GLN A 193 -9.48 -0.10 -2.19
C GLN A 193 -10.90 -0.63 -2.00
N PHE A 194 -11.06 -1.93 -1.71
CA PHE A 194 -12.36 -2.51 -1.39
C PHE A 194 -13.03 -1.79 -0.22
N LEU A 195 -12.34 -1.67 0.90
CA LEU A 195 -12.85 -0.98 2.08
C LEU A 195 -13.17 0.48 1.80
N PHE A 196 -12.27 1.17 1.10
CA PHE A 196 -12.43 2.59 0.78
C PHE A 196 -13.65 2.85 -0.11
N PHE A 197 -13.80 2.10 -1.21
CA PHE A 197 -14.87 2.35 -2.18
C PHE A 197 -16.23 1.86 -1.73
N THR A 198 -16.31 0.76 -0.97
CA THR A 198 -17.58 0.26 -0.43
C THR A 198 -17.98 0.94 0.88
N GLY A 199 -17.03 1.60 1.56
CA GLY A 199 -17.24 2.16 2.89
C GLY A 199 -17.35 1.10 3.98
N SER A 200 -16.95 -0.16 3.70
CA SER A 200 -17.07 -1.26 4.65
C SER A 200 -16.21 -1.04 5.88
N GLN A 201 -16.83 -1.20 7.06
CA GLN A 201 -16.18 -1.17 8.37
C GLN A 201 -15.93 -2.59 8.92
N HIS A 202 -16.64 -3.56 8.38
CA HIS A 202 -16.50 -4.99 8.67
C HIS A 202 -16.48 -5.78 7.36
N ALA A 203 -15.62 -6.79 7.27
CA ALA A 203 -15.56 -7.67 6.12
C ALA A 203 -15.05 -9.06 6.51
N GLU A 204 -15.39 -10.05 5.69
CA GLU A 204 -14.97 -11.43 5.80
C GLU A 204 -14.43 -11.97 4.47
N ILE A 205 -13.54 -12.93 4.54
CA ILE A 205 -13.06 -13.67 3.38
C ILE A 205 -14.03 -14.81 3.10
N VAL A 206 -14.67 -14.79 1.93
CA VAL A 206 -15.60 -15.84 1.50
C VAL A 206 -14.83 -17.02 0.91
N ALA A 207 -13.82 -16.74 0.08
CA ALA A 207 -12.92 -17.72 -0.51
C ALA A 207 -11.60 -17.06 -0.88
N ALA A 208 -10.51 -17.82 -0.82
CA ALA A 208 -9.20 -17.40 -1.31
C ALA A 208 -8.43 -18.59 -1.84
N GLN A 209 -7.61 -18.38 -2.86
CA GLN A 209 -6.68 -19.40 -3.36
C GLN A 209 -5.35 -18.75 -3.75
N VAL A 210 -4.27 -19.55 -3.64
CA VAL A 210 -2.92 -19.18 -4.05
C VAL A 210 -2.24 -20.35 -4.76
N GLY A 211 -1.32 -20.06 -5.66
CA GLY A 211 -0.55 -21.09 -6.34
C GLY A 211 0.80 -20.60 -6.83
N ASN A 212 1.65 -21.57 -7.12
CA ASN A 212 2.84 -21.40 -7.95
C ASN A 212 2.59 -22.15 -9.25
N LEU A 213 2.09 -21.45 -10.26
CA LEU A 213 1.57 -22.06 -11.49
C LEU A 213 2.60 -22.09 -12.62
N ALA A 214 3.59 -21.21 -12.58
CA ALA A 214 4.54 -21.04 -13.68
C ALA A 214 6.02 -20.91 -13.25
N HIS A 215 6.32 -20.93 -11.94
CA HIS A 215 7.69 -20.71 -11.44
C HIS A 215 8.16 -21.82 -10.51
N PRO A 216 8.18 -23.10 -10.96
CA PRO A 216 8.50 -24.27 -10.13
C PRO A 216 9.93 -24.26 -9.58
N GLN A 217 10.84 -23.46 -10.16
CA GLN A 217 12.21 -23.27 -9.68
C GLN A 217 12.30 -22.59 -8.31
N TRP A 218 11.21 -21.94 -7.86
CA TRP A 218 11.08 -21.37 -6.51
C TRP A 218 9.87 -21.97 -5.79
N PRO A 219 10.00 -23.16 -5.19
CA PRO A 219 8.84 -23.91 -4.65
C PRO A 219 8.06 -23.19 -3.55
N GLY A 220 8.72 -22.28 -2.80
CA GLY A 220 8.09 -21.45 -1.77
C GLY A 220 7.44 -20.18 -2.29
N PHE A 221 7.58 -19.88 -3.58
CA PHE A 221 7.03 -18.69 -4.20
C PHE A 221 5.57 -18.89 -4.59
N GLU A 222 4.80 -17.83 -4.57
CA GLU A 222 3.42 -17.78 -5.06
C GLU A 222 3.37 -16.76 -6.19
N ASP A 223 2.91 -17.19 -7.36
CA ASP A 223 2.83 -16.36 -8.55
C ASP A 223 1.39 -16.01 -8.95
N PHE A 224 0.43 -16.59 -8.25
CA PHE A 224 -1.00 -16.36 -8.44
C PHE A 224 -1.75 -16.35 -7.12
N GLY A 225 -2.75 -15.46 -7.01
CA GLY A 225 -3.72 -15.47 -5.92
C GLY A 225 -4.99 -14.72 -6.30
N ASP A 226 -6.13 -15.20 -5.80
CA ASP A 226 -7.39 -14.47 -5.86
C ASP A 226 -8.20 -14.60 -4.57
N VAL A 227 -9.13 -13.66 -4.38
CA VAL A 227 -9.94 -13.56 -3.16
C VAL A 227 -11.33 -13.08 -3.52
N LEU A 228 -12.33 -13.74 -2.93
CA LEU A 228 -13.71 -13.27 -2.85
C LEU A 228 -14.01 -12.84 -1.41
N LEU A 229 -14.50 -11.63 -1.23
CA LEU A 229 -14.80 -11.07 0.08
C LEU A 229 -16.17 -10.38 0.13
N ARG A 230 -16.70 -10.28 1.34
CA ARG A 230 -17.98 -9.61 1.63
C ARG A 230 -17.77 -8.65 2.80
N GLY A 231 -18.24 -7.42 2.63
CA GLY A 231 -18.31 -6.42 3.69
C GLY A 231 -19.74 -5.95 3.94
N ASP A 232 -19.90 -5.15 4.97
CA ASP A 232 -21.17 -4.49 5.30
C ASP A 232 -21.56 -3.39 4.29
N GLY A 233 -20.61 -2.88 3.49
CA GLY A 233 -20.84 -1.90 2.42
C GLY A 233 -20.93 -2.49 1.00
N GLY A 234 -20.55 -3.76 0.78
CA GLY A 234 -20.56 -4.40 -0.53
C GLY A 234 -19.70 -5.65 -0.61
N THR A 235 -19.46 -6.14 -1.82
CA THR A 235 -18.62 -7.32 -2.09
C THR A 235 -17.33 -6.95 -2.84
N GLY A 236 -16.34 -7.82 -2.82
CA GLY A 236 -15.08 -7.63 -3.57
C GLY A 236 -14.61 -8.92 -4.23
N TYR A 237 -14.04 -8.78 -5.43
CA TYR A 237 -13.24 -9.81 -6.08
C TYR A 237 -11.87 -9.23 -6.40
N LEU A 238 -10.82 -9.94 -6.02
CA LEU A 238 -9.43 -9.52 -6.20
C LEU A 238 -8.67 -10.63 -6.91
N ARG A 239 -7.83 -10.29 -7.88
CA ARG A 239 -6.88 -11.20 -8.51
C ARG A 239 -5.52 -10.52 -8.62
N VAL A 240 -4.48 -11.23 -8.20
CA VAL A 240 -3.09 -10.79 -8.26
C VAL A 240 -2.22 -11.88 -8.85
N ASP A 241 -1.22 -11.48 -9.62
CA ASP A 241 -0.31 -12.45 -10.26
C ASP A 241 1.02 -11.80 -10.70
N TRP A 242 1.99 -12.67 -11.01
CA TRP A 242 3.28 -12.31 -11.57
C TRP A 242 3.39 -12.69 -13.06
N PHE A 243 2.28 -12.57 -13.82
CA PHE A 243 2.20 -13.04 -15.21
C PHE A 243 2.17 -11.92 -16.25
N THR A 244 2.47 -10.67 -15.87
CA THR A 244 2.55 -9.59 -16.87
C THR A 244 3.67 -9.88 -17.87
N PRO A 245 3.35 -10.06 -19.17
CA PRO A 245 4.33 -10.41 -20.18
C PRO A 245 5.23 -9.22 -20.56
N ASP A 246 6.43 -9.52 -21.08
CA ASP A 246 7.41 -8.49 -21.46
C ASP A 246 6.93 -7.56 -22.58
N GLY A 247 6.02 -8.01 -23.44
CA GLY A 247 5.43 -7.19 -24.51
C GLY A 247 4.51 -6.08 -24.02
N LEU A 248 4.10 -6.07 -22.74
CA LEU A 248 3.35 -4.95 -22.18
C LEU A 248 4.28 -3.75 -21.93
N GLY A 249 3.92 -2.57 -22.38
CA GLY A 249 4.69 -1.32 -22.19
C GLY A 249 4.71 -0.77 -20.75
N SER A 250 4.25 -1.55 -19.77
CA SER A 250 4.19 -1.21 -18.34
C SER A 250 4.64 -2.37 -17.47
N TRP A 251 4.92 -2.11 -16.19
CA TRP A 251 5.25 -3.14 -15.20
C TRP A 251 4.07 -4.03 -14.82
N GLY A 252 2.85 -3.57 -15.09
CA GLY A 252 1.60 -4.27 -14.82
C GLY A 252 0.42 -3.60 -15.52
N ASP A 253 -0.71 -4.31 -15.59
CA ASP A 253 -2.00 -3.79 -16.07
C ASP A 253 -3.00 -3.79 -14.89
N THR A 254 -2.69 -2.98 -13.87
CA THR A 254 -3.53 -2.92 -12.68
C THR A 254 -4.82 -2.16 -12.97
N ARG A 255 -5.95 -2.76 -12.56
CA ARG A 255 -7.28 -2.23 -12.81
C ARG A 255 -8.15 -2.26 -11.57
N LEU A 256 -9.10 -1.33 -11.52
CA LEU A 256 -10.15 -1.31 -10.52
C LEU A 256 -11.48 -1.01 -11.22
N THR A 257 -12.49 -1.83 -10.95
CA THR A 257 -13.88 -1.52 -11.31
C THR A 257 -14.67 -1.35 -10.02
N VAL A 258 -15.45 -0.26 -9.92
CA VAL A 258 -16.40 0.00 -8.83
C VAL A 258 -17.79 0.01 -9.42
N ILE A 259 -18.60 -0.99 -9.07
CA ILE A 259 -19.98 -1.13 -9.54
C ILE A 259 -20.92 -0.53 -8.48
N GLY A 260 -21.81 0.33 -8.91
CA GLY A 260 -22.86 0.93 -8.08
C GLY A 260 -24.27 0.66 -8.58
N THR A 261 -25.28 1.18 -7.89
CA THR A 261 -26.69 0.99 -8.24
C THR A 261 -27.13 1.77 -9.49
N GLU A 262 -26.37 2.79 -9.90
CA GLU A 262 -26.73 3.71 -10.98
C GLU A 262 -25.67 3.80 -12.09
N GLY A 263 -24.57 3.03 -11.95
CA GLY A 263 -23.49 3.02 -12.93
C GLY A 263 -22.26 2.30 -12.39
N TYR A 264 -21.16 2.45 -13.12
CA TYR A 264 -19.87 1.94 -12.69
C TYR A 264 -18.71 2.83 -13.12
N ILE A 265 -17.60 2.71 -12.43
CA ILE A 265 -16.32 3.33 -12.74
C ILE A 265 -15.30 2.23 -13.06
N GLU A 266 -14.50 2.41 -14.11
CA GLU A 266 -13.31 1.61 -14.39
C GLU A 266 -12.07 2.50 -14.35
N VAL A 267 -11.05 2.06 -13.60
CA VAL A 267 -9.71 2.68 -13.56
C VAL A 267 -8.71 1.72 -14.17
N ARG A 268 -7.93 2.19 -15.17
CA ARG A 268 -6.71 1.54 -15.66
C ARG A 268 -5.52 2.37 -15.21
N LYS A 269 -4.79 1.87 -14.22
CA LYS A 269 -3.81 2.70 -13.50
C LYS A 269 -2.56 3.00 -14.32
N ASN A 270 -2.05 2.01 -15.06
CA ASN A 270 -0.72 2.07 -15.64
C ASN A 270 -0.72 2.17 -17.17
N ILE A 271 -1.69 1.56 -17.83
CA ILE A 271 -1.75 1.46 -19.29
C ILE A 271 -3.19 1.24 -19.74
N ASP A 272 -3.52 1.73 -20.94
CA ASP A 272 -4.70 1.30 -21.69
C ASP A 272 -4.26 0.45 -22.88
N ILE A 273 -4.51 -0.85 -22.86
CA ILE A 273 -4.18 -1.78 -23.95
C ILE A 273 -4.97 -1.50 -25.25
N ALA A 274 -6.03 -0.68 -25.18
CA ALA A 274 -6.77 -0.19 -26.35
C ALA A 274 -6.09 1.01 -27.04
N GLY A 275 -4.90 1.43 -26.58
CA GLY A 275 -4.03 2.38 -27.26
C GLY A 275 -4.15 3.84 -26.82
N ARG A 276 -4.87 4.16 -25.75
CA ARG A 276 -4.80 5.51 -25.17
C ARG A 276 -3.43 5.71 -24.52
N PRO A 277 -2.74 6.83 -24.80
CA PRO A 277 -1.41 7.07 -24.26
C PRO A 277 -1.44 7.40 -22.77
N GLY A 278 -0.34 7.09 -22.07
CA GLY A 278 -0.14 7.45 -20.66
C GLY A 278 -0.72 6.44 -19.68
N ALA A 279 -0.95 6.91 -18.47
CA ALA A 279 -1.50 6.18 -17.32
C ALA A 279 -2.70 6.95 -16.74
N ASN A 280 -3.27 6.46 -15.64
CA ASN A 280 -4.38 7.11 -14.92
C ASN A 280 -5.65 7.27 -15.76
N HIS A 281 -6.02 6.23 -16.51
CA HIS A 281 -7.26 6.26 -17.29
C HIS A 281 -8.47 6.00 -16.37
N LEU A 282 -9.49 6.85 -16.51
CA LEU A 282 -10.72 6.79 -15.72
C LEU A 282 -11.93 6.85 -16.65
N PHE A 283 -12.79 5.84 -16.52
CA PHE A 283 -14.04 5.71 -17.28
C PHE A 283 -15.20 5.68 -16.30
N LEU A 284 -16.25 6.45 -16.61
CA LEU A 284 -17.51 6.44 -15.88
C LEU A 284 -18.63 6.10 -16.87
N VAL A 285 -19.45 5.13 -16.50
CA VAL A 285 -20.65 4.74 -17.22
C VAL A 285 -21.84 4.85 -16.28
N ASP A 286 -22.84 5.63 -16.66
CA ASP A 286 -24.09 5.80 -15.90
C ASP A 286 -25.30 5.49 -16.79
N GLY A 287 -26.51 5.79 -16.32
CA GLY A 287 -27.75 5.54 -17.04
C GLY A 287 -27.94 6.36 -18.33
N HIS A 288 -27.04 7.29 -18.64
CA HIS A 288 -27.16 8.24 -19.74
C HIS A 288 -26.02 8.14 -20.75
N GLU A 289 -24.78 7.99 -20.28
CA GLU A 289 -23.61 8.07 -21.16
C GLU A 289 -22.38 7.33 -20.64
N THR A 290 -21.39 7.18 -21.51
CA THR A 290 -20.04 6.74 -21.16
C THR A 290 -19.09 7.93 -21.28
N ARG A 291 -18.34 8.22 -20.21
CA ARG A 291 -17.40 9.33 -20.15
C ARG A 291 -15.99 8.85 -19.84
N VAL A 292 -15.03 9.49 -20.51
CA VAL A 292 -13.63 9.47 -20.09
C VAL A 292 -13.40 10.68 -19.19
N ILE A 293 -12.96 10.45 -17.97
CA ILE A 293 -12.75 11.52 -16.99
C ILE A 293 -11.26 11.89 -16.99
N ASP A 294 -10.96 13.16 -17.15
CA ASP A 294 -9.58 13.65 -17.00
C ASP A 294 -9.16 13.61 -15.52
N SER A 295 -8.02 12.99 -15.26
CA SER A 295 -7.42 12.89 -13.94
C SER A 295 -6.00 13.48 -13.89
N ALA A 296 -5.52 14.14 -14.95
CA ALA A 296 -4.14 14.60 -15.06
C ALA A 296 -3.76 15.68 -14.04
N GLN A 297 -4.72 16.50 -13.60
CA GLN A 297 -4.51 17.61 -12.68
C GLN A 297 -5.02 17.35 -11.25
N ILE A 298 -5.27 16.09 -10.92
CA ILE A 298 -5.77 15.74 -9.59
C ILE A 298 -4.63 15.82 -8.58
N GLU A 299 -4.84 16.60 -7.51
CA GLU A 299 -3.95 16.61 -6.35
C GLU A 299 -3.94 15.21 -5.69
N LEU A 300 -2.77 14.78 -5.24
CA LEU A 300 -2.60 13.56 -4.45
C LEU A 300 -2.57 13.95 -2.96
N PRO A 301 -3.70 13.91 -2.25
CA PRO A 301 -3.84 14.59 -0.97
C PRO A 301 -3.20 13.86 0.20
N PHE A 302 -2.87 12.57 0.05
CA PHE A 302 -2.48 11.71 1.18
C PHE A 302 -1.32 12.30 1.99
N GLY A 303 -0.23 12.68 1.36
CA GLY A 303 0.96 13.19 2.06
C GLY A 303 0.64 14.42 2.92
N ARG A 304 -0.07 15.41 2.36
CA ARG A 304 -0.46 16.64 3.06
C ARG A 304 -1.43 16.34 4.22
N LEU A 305 -2.43 15.50 3.97
CA LEU A 305 -3.38 15.12 5.02
C LEU A 305 -2.71 14.31 6.12
N PHE A 306 -1.83 13.36 5.78
CA PHE A 306 -1.12 12.55 6.77
C PHE A 306 -0.20 13.37 7.66
N LEU A 307 0.54 14.33 7.10
CA LEU A 307 1.36 15.24 7.91
C LEU A 307 0.50 16.14 8.81
N ALA A 308 -0.64 16.60 8.31
CA ALA A 308 -1.60 17.37 9.13
C ALA A 308 -2.17 16.50 10.28
N ASP A 309 -2.48 15.24 10.00
CA ASP A 309 -2.95 14.29 11.02
C ASP A 309 -1.88 14.04 12.10
N ILE A 310 -0.60 13.89 11.72
CA ILE A 310 0.52 13.77 12.67
C ILE A 310 0.57 14.96 13.64
N VAL A 311 0.40 16.18 13.12
CA VAL A 311 0.44 17.41 13.93
C VAL A 311 -0.81 17.56 14.80
N ALA A 312 -1.99 17.35 14.21
CA ALA A 312 -3.28 17.61 14.86
C ALA A 312 -3.82 16.39 15.63
N ARG A 313 -3.21 15.21 15.46
CA ARG A 313 -3.71 13.93 16.00
C ARG A 313 -5.13 13.61 15.53
N THR A 314 -5.37 13.83 14.24
CA THR A 314 -6.61 13.47 13.52
C THR A 314 -6.33 12.31 12.56
N GLU A 315 -7.39 11.73 11.97
CA GLU A 315 -7.27 10.56 11.07
C GLU A 315 -7.97 10.84 9.73
N THR A 316 -7.66 11.99 9.12
CA THR A 316 -8.34 12.45 7.89
C THR A 316 -7.78 11.82 6.62
N ALA A 317 -6.50 11.48 6.60
CA ALA A 317 -5.85 10.81 5.47
C ALA A 317 -6.29 9.35 5.35
N MET A 318 -6.25 8.65 6.48
CA MET A 318 -6.67 7.26 6.62
C MET A 318 -6.80 6.93 8.12
N THR A 319 -7.91 6.30 8.51
CA THR A 319 -8.06 5.90 9.92
C THR A 319 -7.16 4.70 10.26
N GLN A 320 -6.73 4.63 11.53
CA GLN A 320 -5.98 3.46 12.03
C GLN A 320 -6.81 2.17 11.90
N ALA A 321 -8.11 2.27 12.13
CA ALA A 321 -9.03 1.15 11.95
C ALA A 321 -9.03 0.62 10.51
N HIS A 322 -9.06 1.51 9.50
CA HIS A 322 -8.98 1.12 8.08
C HIS A 322 -7.64 0.47 7.73
N SER A 323 -6.52 1.08 8.15
CA SER A 323 -5.17 0.56 7.88
C SER A 323 -4.99 -0.85 8.42
N PHE A 324 -5.43 -1.08 9.67
CA PHE A 324 -5.34 -2.39 10.31
C PHE A 324 -6.34 -3.40 9.72
N LEU A 325 -7.56 -2.99 9.37
CA LEU A 325 -8.53 -3.90 8.77
C LEU A 325 -8.09 -4.36 7.37
N ALA A 326 -7.56 -3.46 6.54
CA ALA A 326 -7.03 -3.83 5.22
C ALA A 326 -5.88 -4.85 5.34
N SER A 327 -4.95 -4.63 6.28
CA SER A 327 -3.87 -5.56 6.58
C SER A 327 -4.39 -6.90 7.11
N GLU A 328 -5.37 -6.88 8.02
CA GLU A 328 -5.99 -8.09 8.58
C GLU A 328 -6.66 -8.95 7.52
N LEU A 329 -7.42 -8.33 6.61
CA LEU A 329 -8.08 -9.05 5.52
C LEU A 329 -7.05 -9.72 4.59
N ALA A 330 -5.97 -9.02 4.24
CA ALA A 330 -4.89 -9.59 3.43
C ALA A 330 -4.23 -10.79 4.12
N LEU A 331 -3.88 -10.67 5.41
CA LEU A 331 -3.28 -11.74 6.20
C LEU A 331 -4.23 -12.94 6.39
N ARG A 332 -5.51 -12.69 6.66
CA ARG A 332 -6.51 -13.76 6.79
C ARG A 332 -6.73 -14.49 5.47
N ALA A 333 -6.86 -13.75 4.37
CA ALA A 333 -6.99 -14.34 3.04
C ALA A 333 -5.78 -15.21 2.70
N GLN A 334 -4.56 -14.72 2.93
CA GLN A 334 -3.32 -15.46 2.73
C GLN A 334 -3.26 -16.74 3.58
N ALA A 335 -3.62 -16.63 4.86
CA ALA A 335 -3.57 -17.76 5.81
C ALA A 335 -4.61 -18.85 5.53
N THR A 336 -5.77 -18.49 4.96
CA THR A 336 -6.88 -19.42 4.69
C THR A 336 -6.98 -19.84 3.22
N ALA A 337 -6.10 -19.32 2.36
CA ALA A 337 -6.12 -19.62 0.93
C ALA A 337 -5.92 -21.10 0.64
N GLN A 338 -6.76 -21.65 -0.24
CA GLN A 338 -6.55 -22.97 -0.80
C GLN A 338 -5.35 -22.94 -1.75
N ARG A 339 -4.43 -23.87 -1.60
CA ARG A 339 -3.32 -24.04 -2.56
C ARG A 339 -3.80 -24.79 -3.79
N ILE A 340 -3.49 -24.23 -4.97
CA ILE A 340 -3.84 -24.78 -6.28
C ILE A 340 -2.58 -25.00 -7.12
N GLY A 341 -2.69 -25.79 -8.19
CA GLY A 341 -1.65 -25.99 -9.20
C GLY A 341 -0.88 -27.32 -9.07
N SER A 342 -0.87 -27.97 -7.93
CA SER A 342 -0.24 -29.29 -7.77
C SER A 342 -0.91 -30.38 -8.61
N GLU A 343 -2.19 -30.20 -8.95
CA GLU A 343 -2.99 -31.09 -9.78
C GLU A 343 -2.83 -30.84 -11.30
N TRP A 344 -2.13 -29.77 -11.70
CA TRP A 344 -1.91 -29.40 -13.11
C TRP A 344 -0.50 -29.71 -13.61
N SER A 345 0.33 -30.31 -12.76
CA SER A 345 1.73 -30.72 -13.06
C SER A 345 1.85 -32.15 -13.61
#